data_27177df6db01376e355f6ece2a32b104
#
_entry.id   27177df6db01376e355f6ece2a32b104
#
_cell.length_a   1.000
_cell.length_b   1.000
_cell.length_c   1.000
_cell.angle_alpha   90.00
_cell.angle_beta   90.00
_cell.angle_gamma   90.00
#
_symmetry.space_group_name_H-M   'P 1'
#
loop_
_entity.id
_entity.type
_entity.pdbx_description
1 polymer ?
#
loop_
_entity_poly.entity_id
_entity_poly.type
_entity_poly.pdbx_seq_one_letter_code
_entity_poly.pdbx_strand_id
1 'polypeptide(L)'
;MEELCLKLKQDLENYFSMPFEIQPVFKDGEVHYVCSPYNEDQMYFSVEVYIHNKIRLVIEIYPQKHGGYILNEMAHAPEEKQSTFFSYKQMLVDKGLKSCYSVNKSDLLENKWPITWRTFDFKMTKIPIPDNVNECESILVELVRYSFELIFSLLTITDISEEEFLQKAVQTEGTIQEIKSIRYERNPINRKLCLYKKGYKI
;
A
#
# COMPACT_ATOMS: atom_id res chain seq x y z
N MET A 1 13.69 -16.07 7.46
CA MET A 1 13.33 -14.71 7.91
C MET A 1 13.96 -13.63 7.03
N GLU A 2 15.28 -13.56 6.98
CA GLU A 2 16.01 -12.56 6.17
C GLU A 2 15.68 -12.62 4.68
N GLU A 3 15.54 -13.81 4.13
CA GLU A 3 15.19 -14.01 2.72
C GLU A 3 13.83 -13.43 2.35
N LEU A 4 12.80 -13.62 3.19
CA LEU A 4 11.47 -13.05 2.96
C LEU A 4 11.47 -11.52 3.13
N CYS A 5 12.24 -10.97 4.08
CA CYS A 5 12.42 -9.52 4.19
C CYS A 5 13.02 -8.93 2.93
N LEU A 6 14.06 -9.57 2.39
CA LEU A 6 14.71 -9.13 1.16
C LEU A 6 13.75 -9.21 -0.04
N LYS A 7 13.00 -10.31 -0.16
CA LYS A 7 11.99 -10.51 -1.20
C LYS A 7 10.88 -9.46 -1.14
N LEU A 8 10.33 -9.20 0.05
CA LEU A 8 9.34 -8.15 0.27
C LEU A 8 9.88 -6.77 -0.13
N LYS A 9 11.09 -6.45 0.34
CA LYS A 9 11.74 -5.18 0.03
C LYS A 9 11.92 -5.00 -1.47
N GLN A 10 12.54 -5.95 -2.15
CA GLN A 10 12.78 -5.89 -3.58
C GLN A 10 11.49 -5.79 -4.40
N ASP A 11 10.45 -6.57 -4.07
CA ASP A 11 9.17 -6.51 -4.77
C ASP A 11 8.52 -5.13 -4.62
N LEU A 12 8.45 -4.60 -3.39
CA LEU A 12 7.84 -3.29 -3.13
C LEU A 12 8.61 -2.14 -3.79
N GLU A 13 9.95 -2.14 -3.67
CA GLU A 13 10.79 -1.12 -4.27
C GLU A 13 10.70 -1.12 -5.80
N ASN A 14 10.72 -2.30 -6.42
CA ASN A 14 10.57 -2.43 -7.87
C ASN A 14 9.17 -2.02 -8.35
N TYR A 15 8.13 -2.34 -7.57
CA TYR A 15 6.75 -2.09 -7.96
C TYR A 15 6.35 -0.62 -7.80
N PHE A 16 6.75 0.00 -6.69
CA PHE A 16 6.37 1.38 -6.36
C PHE A 16 7.43 2.42 -6.76
N SER A 17 8.62 1.98 -7.17
CA SER A 17 9.76 2.84 -7.53
C SER A 17 10.16 3.81 -6.40
N MET A 18 10.06 3.33 -5.16
CA MET A 18 10.40 4.08 -3.95
C MET A 18 11.03 3.14 -2.91
N PRO A 19 11.89 3.65 -2.02
CA PRO A 19 12.53 2.82 -1.01
C PRO A 19 11.55 2.33 0.06
N PHE A 20 11.80 1.11 0.55
CA PHE A 20 11.04 0.49 1.64
C PHE A 20 11.96 -0.04 2.73
N GLU A 21 11.48 0.02 3.97
CA GLU A 21 12.09 -0.66 5.11
C GLU A 21 11.19 -1.82 5.55
N ILE A 22 11.82 -3.00 5.77
CA ILE A 22 11.13 -4.20 6.21
C ILE A 22 11.79 -4.67 7.51
N GLN A 23 11.00 -4.72 8.58
CA GLN A 23 11.47 -5.14 9.90
C GLN A 23 10.72 -6.39 10.36
N PRO A 24 11.41 -7.50 10.62
CA PRO A 24 10.80 -8.65 11.28
C PRO A 24 10.68 -8.35 12.78
N VAL A 25 9.48 -8.52 13.33
CA VAL A 25 9.18 -8.33 14.75
C VAL A 25 8.59 -9.63 15.31
N PHE A 26 9.10 -10.11 16.41
CA PHE A 26 8.53 -11.27 17.10
C PHE A 26 7.50 -10.77 18.12
N LYS A 27 6.24 -11.17 17.94
CA LYS A 27 5.12 -10.74 18.76
C LYS A 27 4.12 -11.88 18.92
N ASP A 28 3.63 -12.12 20.11
CA ASP A 28 2.61 -13.13 20.43
C ASP A 28 2.95 -14.55 19.95
N GLY A 29 4.24 -14.89 19.88
CA GLY A 29 4.71 -16.20 19.41
C GLY A 29 4.82 -16.35 17.89
N GLU A 30 4.60 -15.29 17.13
CA GLU A 30 4.61 -15.25 15.68
C GLU A 30 5.61 -14.22 15.14
N VAL A 31 6.05 -14.42 13.89
CA VAL A 31 6.89 -13.44 13.20
C VAL A 31 5.99 -12.52 12.39
N HIS A 32 6.04 -11.25 12.69
CA HIS A 32 5.37 -10.17 11.97
C HIS A 32 6.39 -9.43 11.11
N TYR A 33 6.03 -9.13 9.89
CA TYR A 33 6.84 -8.32 8.98
C TYR A 33 6.21 -6.94 8.88
N VAL A 34 6.91 -5.94 9.40
CA VAL A 34 6.48 -4.55 9.36
C VAL A 34 7.12 -3.89 8.15
N CYS A 35 6.31 -3.54 7.17
CA CYS A 35 6.73 -2.94 5.92
C CYS A 35 6.35 -1.46 5.92
N SER A 36 7.31 -0.59 5.66
CA SER A 36 7.10 0.87 5.67
C SER A 36 7.74 1.51 4.45
N PRO A 37 7.09 2.47 3.78
CA PRO A 37 7.76 3.31 2.81
C PRO A 37 8.84 4.12 3.56
N TYR A 38 10.06 4.06 3.04
CA TYR A 38 11.16 4.84 3.60
C TYR A 38 11.18 6.23 2.98
N ASN A 39 11.06 7.25 3.82
CA ASN A 39 11.37 8.62 3.46
C ASN A 39 12.34 9.16 4.52
N GLU A 40 13.45 9.77 4.11
CA GLU A 40 14.49 10.27 5.01
C GLU A 40 13.94 11.20 6.11
N ASP A 41 12.82 11.88 5.83
CA ASP A 41 12.26 12.84 6.76
C ASP A 41 11.09 12.30 7.60
N GLN A 42 10.31 11.31 7.14
CA GLN A 42 9.12 10.85 7.90
C GLN A 42 8.56 9.51 7.41
N MET A 43 8.48 8.53 8.29
CA MET A 43 7.67 7.34 8.09
C MET A 43 6.29 7.56 8.70
N TYR A 44 5.24 7.61 7.88
CA TYR A 44 3.91 7.98 8.33
C TYR A 44 3.00 6.80 8.63
N PHE A 45 3.24 5.64 8.03
CA PHE A 45 2.46 4.43 8.26
C PHE A 45 3.26 3.17 7.92
N SER A 46 2.80 2.03 8.42
CA SER A 46 3.34 0.72 8.10
C SER A 46 2.23 -0.29 7.82
N VAL A 47 2.56 -1.29 7.03
CA VAL A 47 1.75 -2.50 6.82
C VAL A 47 2.40 -3.62 7.61
N GLU A 48 1.66 -4.18 8.56
CA GLU A 48 2.09 -5.34 9.33
C GLU A 48 1.43 -6.60 8.75
N VAL A 49 2.23 -7.58 8.36
CA VAL A 49 1.76 -8.85 7.81
C VAL A 49 2.31 -10.02 8.59
N TYR A 50 1.45 -10.99 8.89
CA TYR A 50 1.83 -12.21 9.61
C TYR A 50 0.87 -13.37 9.29
N ILE A 51 1.29 -14.58 9.64
CA ILE A 51 0.48 -15.80 9.53
C ILE A 51 -0.05 -16.14 10.92
N HIS A 52 -1.36 -15.99 11.10
CA HIS A 52 -2.01 -16.32 12.37
C HIS A 52 -2.54 -17.77 12.35
N ASN A 53 -2.09 -18.57 13.34
CA ASN A 53 -2.46 -19.98 13.50
C ASN A 53 -2.22 -20.84 12.24
N LYS A 54 -1.31 -20.45 11.36
CA LYS A 54 -0.98 -21.11 10.08
C LYS A 54 -2.19 -21.33 9.15
N ILE A 55 -3.32 -20.71 9.41
CA ILE A 55 -4.58 -20.87 8.66
C ILE A 55 -5.04 -19.61 7.95
N ARG A 56 -4.43 -18.47 8.22
CA ARG A 56 -4.75 -17.19 7.56
C ARG A 56 -3.57 -16.22 7.58
N LEU A 57 -3.54 -15.41 6.53
CA LEU A 57 -2.72 -14.21 6.46
C LEU A 57 -3.55 -13.02 6.94
N VAL A 58 -3.02 -12.26 7.86
CA VAL A 58 -3.66 -11.03 8.36
C VAL A 58 -2.70 -9.88 8.09
N ILE A 59 -3.25 -8.81 7.55
CA ILE A 59 -2.53 -7.56 7.32
C ILE A 59 -3.18 -6.49 8.15
N GLU A 60 -2.39 -5.80 8.94
CA GLU A 60 -2.84 -4.67 9.75
C GLU A 60 -2.04 -3.44 9.37
N ILE A 61 -2.73 -2.33 9.19
CA ILE A 61 -2.13 -1.05 8.84
C ILE A 61 -2.39 -0.08 9.98
N TYR A 62 -1.33 0.39 10.58
CA TYR A 62 -1.40 1.37 11.65
C TYR A 62 -0.75 2.67 11.20
N PRO A 63 -1.47 3.80 11.20
CA PRO A 63 -0.85 5.10 11.08
C PRO A 63 0.10 5.30 12.25
N GLN A 64 1.36 5.57 11.96
CA GLN A 64 2.36 5.84 12.99
C GLN A 64 2.10 7.18 13.70
N LYS A 65 2.85 7.45 14.78
CA LYS A 65 2.68 8.61 15.67
C LYS A 65 2.57 9.96 14.97
N HIS A 66 3.14 10.10 13.77
CA HIS A 66 3.06 11.28 12.91
C HIS A 66 2.09 11.13 11.72
N GLY A 67 1.27 10.06 11.70
CA GLY A 67 0.30 9.78 10.63
C GLY A 67 -0.86 10.77 10.52
N GLY A 68 -0.94 11.78 11.37
CA GLY A 68 -2.00 12.78 11.31
C GLY A 68 -2.08 13.52 9.98
N TYR A 69 -0.95 13.76 9.33
CA TYR A 69 -0.92 14.38 8.00
C TYR A 69 -1.56 13.47 6.95
N ILE A 70 -1.17 12.19 6.92
CA ILE A 70 -1.74 11.19 5.99
C ILE A 70 -3.23 11.00 6.23
N LEU A 71 -3.66 10.88 7.48
CA LEU A 71 -5.08 10.75 7.82
C LEU A 71 -5.88 11.96 7.36
N ASN A 72 -5.32 13.17 7.49
CA ASN A 72 -5.94 14.38 7.00
C ASN A 72 -6.03 14.38 5.47
N GLU A 73 -5.00 13.99 4.77
CA GLU A 73 -4.99 13.88 3.31
C GLU A 73 -6.01 12.85 2.81
N MET A 74 -6.07 11.66 3.45
CA MET A 74 -7.09 10.66 3.14
C MET A 74 -8.51 11.17 3.38
N ALA A 75 -8.75 11.90 4.49
CA ALA A 75 -10.07 12.47 4.79
C ALA A 75 -10.54 13.44 3.71
N HIS A 76 -9.62 14.20 3.11
CA HIS A 76 -9.90 15.20 2.09
C HIS A 76 -9.64 14.68 0.65
N ALA A 77 -9.51 13.36 0.48
CA ALA A 77 -9.33 12.78 -0.85
C ALA A 77 -10.49 13.20 -1.78
N PRO A 78 -10.21 13.64 -3.02
CA PRO A 78 -11.24 13.97 -4.00
C PRO A 78 -12.17 12.79 -4.29
N GLU A 79 -13.41 13.05 -4.71
CA GLU A 79 -14.41 12.01 -5.01
C GLU A 79 -13.90 10.95 -6.00
N GLU A 80 -13.09 11.34 -6.97
CA GLU A 80 -12.45 10.43 -7.92
C GLU A 80 -11.55 9.41 -7.22
N LYS A 81 -10.75 9.86 -6.24
CA LYS A 81 -9.88 8.97 -5.44
C LYS A 81 -10.69 8.08 -4.50
N GLN A 82 -11.75 8.62 -3.89
CA GLN A 82 -12.67 7.83 -3.07
C GLN A 82 -13.32 6.72 -3.90
N SER A 83 -13.81 7.05 -5.11
CA SER A 83 -14.36 6.07 -6.04
C SER A 83 -13.33 5.03 -6.49
N THR A 84 -12.08 5.45 -6.73
CA THR A 84 -10.96 4.55 -7.05
C THR A 84 -10.69 3.59 -5.90
N PHE A 85 -10.65 4.08 -4.66
CA PHE A 85 -10.47 3.26 -3.45
C PHE A 85 -11.55 2.19 -3.33
N PHE A 86 -12.84 2.56 -3.45
CA PHE A 86 -13.93 1.59 -3.35
C PHE A 86 -13.95 0.59 -4.51
N SER A 87 -13.63 1.03 -5.72
CA SER A 87 -13.49 0.13 -6.88
C SER A 87 -12.35 -0.87 -6.66
N TYR A 88 -11.25 -0.42 -6.09
CA TYR A 88 -10.11 -1.29 -5.76
C TYR A 88 -10.46 -2.27 -4.63
N LYS A 89 -11.13 -1.79 -3.57
CA LYS A 89 -11.67 -2.64 -2.51
C LYS A 89 -12.58 -3.74 -3.06
N GLN A 90 -13.49 -3.42 -3.98
CA GLN A 90 -14.37 -4.41 -4.60
C GLN A 90 -13.58 -5.44 -5.41
N MET A 91 -12.59 -5.01 -6.19
CA MET A 91 -11.70 -5.92 -6.92
C MET A 91 -11.00 -6.92 -5.97
N LEU A 92 -10.57 -6.49 -4.78
CA LEU A 92 -9.94 -7.39 -3.80
C LEU A 92 -10.95 -8.40 -3.24
N VAL A 93 -12.19 -7.99 -3.01
CA VAL A 93 -13.29 -8.90 -2.59
C VAL A 93 -13.54 -9.95 -3.67
N ASP A 94 -13.60 -9.56 -4.93
CA ASP A 94 -13.80 -10.48 -6.07
C ASP A 94 -12.64 -11.47 -6.25
N LYS A 95 -11.44 -11.11 -5.78
CA LYS A 95 -10.28 -12.03 -5.65
C LYS A 95 -10.37 -12.97 -4.44
N GLY A 96 -11.45 -12.93 -3.70
CA GLY A 96 -11.69 -13.80 -2.53
C GLY A 96 -10.99 -13.33 -1.26
N LEU A 97 -10.59 -12.07 -1.18
CA LEU A 97 -10.03 -11.47 0.03
C LEU A 97 -11.15 -10.96 0.94
N LYS A 98 -11.06 -11.27 2.22
CA LYS A 98 -11.92 -10.66 3.24
C LYS A 98 -11.21 -9.44 3.80
N SER A 99 -11.87 -8.29 3.75
CA SER A 99 -11.31 -7.04 4.26
C SER A 99 -12.32 -6.25 5.07
N CYS A 100 -11.85 -5.57 6.11
CA CYS A 100 -12.62 -4.59 6.85
C CYS A 100 -11.83 -3.29 6.97
N TYR A 101 -12.56 -2.19 6.93
CA TYR A 101 -12.01 -0.84 6.94
C TYR A 101 -12.80 -0.02 7.95
N SER A 102 -12.12 0.62 8.88
CA SER A 102 -12.76 1.52 9.82
C SER A 102 -12.02 2.85 9.93
N VAL A 103 -12.79 3.91 10.06
CA VAL A 103 -12.32 5.26 10.34
C VAL A 103 -12.92 5.69 11.66
N ASN A 104 -12.09 6.13 12.58
CA ASN A 104 -12.54 6.54 13.92
C ASN A 104 -13.35 5.44 14.63
N LYS A 105 -12.94 4.17 14.45
CA LYS A 105 -13.60 2.96 14.98
C LYS A 105 -15.00 2.67 14.39
N SER A 106 -15.37 3.33 13.29
CA SER A 106 -16.63 3.09 12.57
C SER A 106 -16.32 2.57 11.17
N ASP A 107 -17.14 1.67 10.66
CA ASP A 107 -16.99 1.12 9.32
C ASP A 107 -16.99 2.22 8.25
N LEU A 108 -16.04 2.16 7.34
CA LEU A 108 -15.95 3.08 6.21
C LEU A 108 -16.88 2.60 5.08
N LEU A 109 -17.93 3.38 4.85
CA LEU A 109 -18.95 3.12 3.84
C LEU A 109 -18.81 4.07 2.65
N GLU A 110 -19.10 3.57 1.44
CA GLU A 110 -18.99 4.32 0.20
C GLU A 110 -19.83 5.61 0.17
N ASN A 111 -21.02 5.56 0.77
CA ASN A 111 -21.94 6.67 0.83
C ASN A 111 -21.75 7.59 2.05
N LYS A 112 -20.73 7.34 2.86
CA LYS A 112 -20.48 8.10 4.09
C LYS A 112 -18.98 8.26 4.32
N TRP A 113 -18.39 9.23 3.62
CA TRP A 113 -16.97 9.56 3.78
C TRP A 113 -16.79 10.55 4.93
N PRO A 114 -16.10 10.20 6.02
CA PRO A 114 -15.88 11.12 7.12
C PRO A 114 -14.90 12.24 6.72
N ILE A 115 -15.22 13.46 7.05
CA ILE A 115 -14.35 14.63 6.77
C ILE A 115 -13.17 14.78 7.74
N THR A 116 -13.16 14.01 8.82
CA THR A 116 -12.08 14.03 9.82
C THR A 116 -11.70 12.62 10.20
N TRP A 117 -10.45 12.27 9.94
CA TRP A 117 -9.87 10.97 10.29
C TRP A 117 -8.86 11.14 11.43
N ARG A 118 -9.11 10.44 12.53
CA ARG A 118 -8.18 10.36 13.68
C ARG A 118 -7.48 9.00 13.73
N THR A 119 -8.16 7.98 13.24
CA THR A 119 -7.63 6.61 13.09
C THR A 119 -8.13 6.03 11.78
N PHE A 120 -7.31 5.19 11.18
CA PHE A 120 -7.69 4.34 10.07
C PHE A 120 -7.18 2.93 10.35
N ASP A 121 -8.09 1.99 10.46
CA ASP A 121 -7.81 0.58 10.66
C ASP A 121 -8.23 -0.19 9.42
N PHE A 122 -7.33 -1.01 8.93
CA PHE A 122 -7.55 -1.85 7.78
C PHE A 122 -7.03 -3.25 8.06
N LYS A 123 -7.88 -4.24 7.83
CA LYS A 123 -7.49 -5.66 7.93
C LYS A 123 -7.86 -6.36 6.65
N MET A 124 -6.94 -7.18 6.16
CA MET A 124 -7.17 -8.05 5.01
C MET A 124 -6.77 -9.47 5.38
N THR A 125 -7.57 -10.43 4.96
CA THR A 125 -7.34 -11.84 5.27
C THR A 125 -7.51 -12.68 4.01
N LYS A 126 -6.58 -13.60 3.79
CA LYS A 126 -6.65 -14.65 2.77
C LYS A 126 -6.79 -16.01 3.46
N ILE A 127 -7.80 -16.77 3.07
CA ILE A 127 -8.09 -18.13 3.56
C ILE A 127 -8.56 -18.96 2.35
N PRO A 128 -8.16 -20.23 2.20
CA PRO A 128 -7.13 -20.93 2.96
C PRO A 128 -5.70 -20.47 2.60
N ILE A 129 -4.74 -20.83 3.44
CA ILE A 129 -3.32 -20.64 3.14
C ILE A 129 -2.83 -21.93 2.46
N PRO A 130 -2.02 -21.84 1.40
CA PRO A 130 -1.39 -23.02 0.80
C PRO A 130 -0.44 -23.71 1.79
N ASP A 131 -0.34 -25.02 1.67
CA ASP A 131 0.64 -25.80 2.44
C ASP A 131 2.09 -25.58 1.97
N ASN A 132 2.25 -25.11 0.74
CA ASN A 132 3.56 -24.83 0.15
C ASN A 132 4.08 -23.47 0.63
N VAL A 133 5.25 -23.48 1.27
CA VAL A 133 5.89 -22.26 1.83
C VAL A 133 6.14 -21.19 0.76
N ASN A 134 6.64 -21.57 -0.42
CA ASN A 134 6.94 -20.59 -1.48
C ASN A 134 5.68 -19.93 -2.04
N GLU A 135 4.58 -20.69 -2.13
CA GLU A 135 3.29 -20.17 -2.54
C GLU A 135 2.71 -19.23 -1.46
N CYS A 136 2.84 -19.61 -0.20
CA CYS A 136 2.45 -18.79 0.93
C CYS A 136 3.21 -17.45 0.95
N GLU A 137 4.53 -17.47 0.76
CA GLU A 137 5.35 -16.26 0.66
C GLU A 137 4.94 -15.37 -0.53
N SER A 138 4.64 -15.97 -1.67
CA SER A 138 4.19 -15.21 -2.85
C SER A 138 2.87 -14.51 -2.61
N ILE A 139 1.91 -15.19 -1.96
CA ILE A 139 0.64 -14.59 -1.55
C ILE A 139 0.89 -13.47 -0.54
N LEU A 140 1.79 -13.65 0.42
CA LEU A 140 2.13 -12.64 1.42
C LEU A 140 2.67 -11.38 0.76
N VAL A 141 3.62 -11.50 -0.17
CA VAL A 141 4.15 -10.38 -0.95
C VAL A 141 3.04 -9.66 -1.73
N GLU A 142 2.18 -10.43 -2.40
CA GLU A 142 1.04 -9.87 -3.15
C GLU A 142 0.06 -9.10 -2.26
N LEU A 143 -0.25 -9.63 -1.08
CA LEU A 143 -1.17 -8.97 -0.14
C LEU A 143 -0.59 -7.68 0.43
N VAL A 144 0.71 -7.65 0.75
CA VAL A 144 1.39 -6.43 1.19
C VAL A 144 1.33 -5.37 0.09
N ARG A 145 1.59 -5.75 -1.16
CA ARG A 145 1.48 -4.84 -2.31
C ARG A 145 0.07 -4.29 -2.47
N TYR A 146 -0.98 -5.14 -2.40
CA TYR A 146 -2.37 -4.69 -2.47
C TYR A 146 -2.71 -3.69 -1.36
N SER A 147 -2.15 -3.86 -0.18
CA SER A 147 -2.38 -2.95 0.94
C SER A 147 -1.82 -1.56 0.67
N PHE A 148 -0.60 -1.49 0.14
CA PHE A 148 0.00 -0.21 -0.26
C PHE A 148 -0.72 0.42 -1.45
N GLU A 149 -1.11 -0.36 -2.46
CA GLU A 149 -1.90 0.12 -3.59
C GLU A 149 -3.19 0.79 -3.11
N LEU A 150 -3.88 0.15 -2.16
CA LEU A 150 -5.12 0.68 -1.59
C LEU A 150 -4.92 2.02 -0.87
N ILE A 151 -3.87 2.13 -0.04
CA ILE A 151 -3.55 3.37 0.67
C ILE A 151 -3.13 4.46 -0.31
N PHE A 152 -2.22 4.14 -1.23
CA PHE A 152 -1.74 5.10 -2.22
C PHE A 152 -2.82 5.58 -3.19
N SER A 153 -3.92 4.82 -3.35
CA SER A 153 -5.06 5.29 -4.13
C SER A 153 -5.73 6.53 -3.55
N LEU A 154 -5.62 6.73 -2.23
CA LEU A 154 -6.20 7.90 -1.52
C LEU A 154 -5.22 9.06 -1.42
N LEU A 155 -3.92 8.78 -1.39
CA LEU A 155 -2.91 9.82 -1.21
C LEU A 155 -2.65 10.57 -2.51
N THR A 156 -2.46 11.87 -2.40
CA THR A 156 -1.83 12.63 -3.46
C THR A 156 -0.33 12.42 -3.29
N ILE A 157 0.23 11.50 -4.04
CA ILE A 157 1.67 11.48 -4.22
C ILE A 157 1.96 12.78 -4.99
N THR A 158 2.12 13.87 -4.26
CA THR A 158 2.59 15.12 -4.83
C THR A 158 3.96 14.79 -5.38
N ASP A 159 4.06 14.81 -6.68
CA ASP A 159 5.34 15.00 -7.32
C ASP A 159 6.05 16.10 -6.53
N ILE A 160 7.25 15.80 -6.05
CA ILE A 160 8.21 16.83 -5.59
C ILE A 160 8.00 18.03 -6.51
N SER A 161 7.72 19.19 -5.93
CA SER A 161 7.34 20.37 -6.73
C SER A 161 8.27 20.49 -7.90
N GLU A 162 7.76 20.86 -9.10
CA GLU A 162 8.61 21.02 -10.29
C GLU A 162 9.86 21.84 -10.00
N GLU A 163 9.77 22.78 -9.06
CA GLU A 163 10.86 23.65 -8.62
C GLU A 163 11.91 22.91 -7.78
N GLU A 164 11.53 22.05 -6.83
CA GLU A 164 12.48 21.22 -6.06
C GLU A 164 13.15 20.15 -6.93
N PHE A 165 12.40 19.63 -7.89
CA PHE A 165 12.91 18.67 -8.86
C PHE A 165 13.90 19.33 -9.83
N LEU A 166 13.61 20.53 -10.35
CA LEU A 166 14.50 21.29 -11.20
C LEU A 166 15.78 21.73 -10.47
N GLN A 167 15.69 22.06 -9.18
CA GLN A 167 16.88 22.38 -8.38
C GLN A 167 17.80 21.17 -8.16
N LYS A 168 17.24 19.96 -7.99
CA LYS A 168 18.02 18.71 -7.91
C LYS A 168 18.53 18.25 -9.30
N ALA A 169 17.77 18.47 -10.36
CA ALA A 169 18.13 18.07 -11.73
C ALA A 169 19.20 18.92 -12.38
N VAL A 170 19.33 20.19 -11.99
CA VAL A 170 20.40 21.09 -12.48
C VAL A 170 21.81 20.60 -12.08
N GLN A 171 21.93 19.69 -11.12
CA GLN A 171 23.21 19.09 -10.74
C GLN A 171 23.67 17.90 -11.61
N THR A 172 22.82 17.39 -12.55
CA THR A 172 23.20 16.24 -13.39
C THR A 172 22.53 16.30 -14.77
N GLU A 173 23.21 16.90 -15.74
CA GLU A 173 22.71 17.12 -17.12
C GLU A 173 22.31 15.87 -17.93
N GLY A 174 22.59 14.67 -17.46
CA GLY A 174 22.23 13.41 -18.16
C GLY A 174 20.89 12.76 -17.78
N THR A 175 20.29 13.16 -16.69
CA THR A 175 19.19 12.40 -16.03
C THR A 175 17.79 12.90 -16.41
N ILE A 176 17.65 14.07 -17.05
CA ILE A 176 16.36 14.74 -17.29
C ILE A 176 15.47 13.97 -18.29
N GLN A 177 16.03 13.30 -19.27
CA GLN A 177 15.23 12.54 -20.24
C GLN A 177 14.71 11.20 -19.69
N GLU A 178 15.52 10.52 -18.87
CA GLU A 178 15.12 9.27 -18.22
C GLU A 178 14.02 9.48 -17.18
N ILE A 179 14.09 10.56 -16.43
CA ILE A 179 13.10 10.88 -15.39
C ILE A 179 11.76 11.35 -15.99
N LYS A 180 11.77 12.02 -17.14
CA LYS A 180 10.52 12.35 -17.87
C LYS A 180 9.79 11.12 -18.38
N SER A 181 10.49 10.05 -18.77
CA SER A 181 9.86 8.81 -19.20
C SER A 181 9.22 8.02 -18.05
N ILE A 182 9.82 8.07 -16.86
CA ILE A 182 9.27 7.44 -15.63
C ILE A 182 8.01 8.17 -15.15
N ARG A 183 7.92 9.49 -15.34
CA ARG A 183 6.73 10.30 -14.98
C ARG A 183 5.46 9.95 -15.75
N TYR A 184 5.57 9.38 -16.93
CA TYR A 184 4.45 8.96 -17.76
C TYR A 184 4.07 7.49 -17.57
N GLU A 185 4.80 6.74 -16.78
CA GLU A 185 4.37 5.40 -16.38
C GLU A 185 3.20 5.53 -15.42
N ARG A 186 2.05 5.27 -15.99
CA ARG A 186 0.71 5.29 -15.45
C ARG A 186 0.72 4.65 -14.06
N ASN A 187 0.17 5.35 -13.10
CA ASN A 187 -0.11 4.83 -11.76
C ASN A 187 -0.54 3.35 -11.85
N PRO A 188 0.22 2.40 -11.28
CA PRO A 188 -0.03 0.95 -11.41
C PRO A 188 -1.46 0.58 -11.01
N ILE A 189 -2.04 1.30 -10.06
CA ILE A 189 -3.41 1.14 -9.56
C ILE A 189 -4.43 1.43 -10.65
N ASN A 190 -4.27 2.54 -11.36
CA ASN A 190 -5.18 2.92 -12.45
C ASN A 190 -5.12 1.93 -13.61
N ARG A 191 -3.91 1.43 -13.93
CA ARG A 191 -3.74 0.38 -14.94
C ARG A 191 -4.46 -0.91 -14.53
N LYS A 192 -4.29 -1.33 -13.28
CA LYS A 192 -4.89 -2.54 -12.73
C LYS A 192 -6.41 -2.46 -12.71
N LEU A 193 -6.97 -1.32 -12.27
CA LEU A 193 -8.41 -1.08 -12.31
C LEU A 193 -8.96 -1.01 -13.74
N CYS A 194 -8.23 -0.43 -14.68
CA CYS A 194 -8.64 -0.39 -16.08
C CYS A 194 -8.70 -1.80 -16.68
N LEU A 195 -7.72 -2.65 -16.40
CA LEU A 195 -7.71 -4.04 -16.85
C LEU A 195 -8.85 -4.84 -16.20
N TYR A 196 -9.07 -4.67 -14.90
CA TYR A 196 -10.17 -5.29 -14.18
C TYR A 196 -11.54 -4.90 -14.76
N LYS A 197 -11.80 -3.60 -14.95
CA LYS A 197 -13.05 -3.10 -15.57
C LYS A 197 -13.27 -3.60 -16.99
N LYS A 198 -12.21 -3.94 -17.73
CA LYS A 198 -12.27 -4.52 -19.07
C LYS A 198 -12.41 -6.05 -19.07
N GLY A 199 -12.53 -6.69 -17.89
CA GLY A 199 -12.71 -8.14 -17.77
C GLY A 199 -11.44 -8.97 -17.95
N TYR A 200 -10.27 -8.36 -17.94
CA TYR A 200 -9.01 -9.12 -17.94
C TYR A 200 -8.76 -9.69 -16.54
N LYS A 201 -8.43 -11.00 -16.48
CA LYS A 201 -7.95 -11.61 -15.23
C LYS A 201 -6.59 -11.01 -14.90
N ILE A 202 -6.45 -10.45 -13.72
CA ILE A 202 -5.24 -9.84 -13.18
C ILE A 202 -4.64 -10.79 -12.17
#